data_6991d3f1d5c620587ddb628d93edfe30
#
_entry.id   6991d3f1d5c620587ddb628d93edfe30
#
_cell.length_a   1.000
_cell.length_b   1.000
_cell.length_c   1.000
_cell.angle_alpha   90.00
_cell.angle_beta   90.00
_cell.angle_gamma   90.00
#
_symmetry.space_group_name_H-M   'P 1'
#
loop_
_entity.id
_entity.type
_entity.pdbx_description
1 polymer ?
#
loop_
_entity_poly.entity_id
_entity_poly.type
_entity_poly.pdbx_seq_one_letter_code
_entity_poly.pdbx_strand_id
1 'polypeptide(L)'
;TMAGALQTPTTGDIWINHQNITQLKQKALARIRIQEIGFILQSTNLVPFLTVKQQFQLLKKYKKDVLNKDEYKDLLNQLGLTEIENQLPSEISGGQKQRVAIAKAIYTNPSIILADEPTASLDTDNAMAVMKILEHQTKQRNKTCIIVTHDERLTQFCDKVYHMQDGVLKEQ
;
A
#
# COMPACT_ATOMS: atom_id res chain seq x y z
N THR A 1 1.20 -6.08 -11.05
CA THR A 1 1.75 -5.04 -11.95
C THR A 1 0.68 -4.39 -12.82
N MET A 2 -0.17 -5.14 -13.55
CA MET A 2 -1.23 -4.60 -14.42
C MET A 2 -2.26 -3.77 -13.64
N ALA A 3 -2.82 -4.29 -12.54
CA ALA A 3 -3.74 -3.54 -11.66
C ALA A 3 -3.12 -2.25 -11.09
N GLY A 4 -1.81 -2.20 -10.96
CA GLY A 4 -1.06 -1.03 -10.52
C GLY A 4 -0.70 -0.04 -11.64
N ALA A 5 -1.26 -0.19 -12.85
CA ALA A 5 -0.96 0.66 -14.00
C ALA A 5 0.54 0.75 -14.34
N LEU A 6 1.31 -0.32 -14.05
CA LEU A 6 2.74 -0.42 -14.37
C LEU A 6 2.99 -1.19 -15.66
N GLN A 7 2.02 -2.01 -16.08
CA GLN A 7 2.10 -2.83 -17.28
C GLN A 7 0.73 -2.83 -18.00
N THR A 8 0.75 -2.76 -19.32
CA THR A 8 -0.45 -2.88 -20.15
C THR A 8 -0.81 -4.36 -20.31
N PRO A 9 -2.09 -4.75 -20.19
CA PRO A 9 -2.51 -6.12 -20.46
C PRO A 9 -2.41 -6.43 -21.98
N THR A 10 -2.19 -7.69 -22.32
CA THR A 10 -2.19 -8.14 -23.71
C THR A 10 -3.60 -8.06 -24.33
N THR A 11 -4.61 -8.37 -23.54
CA THR A 11 -6.03 -8.31 -23.90
C THR A 11 -6.85 -7.90 -22.67
N GLY A 12 -8.08 -7.43 -22.87
CA GLY A 12 -8.98 -7.02 -21.81
C GLY A 12 -8.77 -5.58 -21.36
N ASP A 13 -9.59 -5.14 -20.41
CA ASP A 13 -9.66 -3.77 -19.92
C ASP A 13 -9.42 -3.70 -18.40
N ILE A 14 -8.77 -2.62 -17.99
CA ILE A 14 -8.58 -2.29 -16.57
C ILE A 14 -9.35 -0.99 -16.29
N TRP A 15 -10.20 -1.05 -15.26
CA TRP A 15 -11.00 0.09 -14.83
C TRP A 15 -10.65 0.47 -13.39
N ILE A 16 -10.38 1.74 -13.14
CA ILE A 16 -10.16 2.31 -11.81
C ILE A 16 -11.12 3.50 -11.66
N ASN A 17 -11.94 3.49 -10.61
CA ASN A 17 -12.93 4.54 -10.34
C ASN A 17 -13.75 4.91 -11.59
N HIS A 18 -14.32 3.90 -12.27
CA HIS A 18 -15.11 4.05 -13.49
C HIS A 18 -14.35 4.61 -14.70
N GLN A 19 -13.02 4.75 -14.62
CA GLN A 19 -12.19 5.17 -15.75
C GLN A 19 -11.46 3.95 -16.33
N ASN A 20 -11.62 3.72 -17.64
CA ASN A 20 -10.78 2.75 -18.37
C ASN A 20 -9.36 3.32 -18.50
N ILE A 21 -8.38 2.60 -17.96
CA ILE A 21 -6.98 3.03 -17.94
C ILE A 21 -6.13 2.29 -18.98
N THR A 22 -6.67 1.29 -19.65
CA THR A 22 -5.93 0.33 -20.48
C THR A 22 -5.11 1.00 -21.58
N GLN A 23 -5.70 2.03 -22.23
CA GLN A 23 -5.09 2.70 -23.37
C GLN A 23 -4.50 4.09 -23.04
N LEU A 24 -4.39 4.42 -21.76
CA LEU A 24 -3.86 5.70 -21.34
C LEU A 24 -2.35 5.80 -21.58
N LYS A 25 -1.89 7.00 -21.97
CA LYS A 25 -0.46 7.29 -22.09
C LYS A 25 0.24 7.27 -20.74
N GLN A 26 1.54 7.00 -20.72
CA GLN A 26 2.35 6.87 -19.49
C GLN A 26 2.22 8.05 -18.52
N LYS A 27 2.08 9.29 -19.03
CA LYS A 27 1.88 10.48 -18.19
C LYS A 27 0.54 10.44 -17.43
N ALA A 28 -0.52 9.94 -18.06
CA ALA A 28 -1.84 9.77 -17.43
C ALA A 28 -1.81 8.61 -16.42
N LEU A 29 -1.19 7.48 -16.78
CA LEU A 29 -0.99 6.35 -15.87
C LEU A 29 -0.17 6.75 -14.63
N ALA A 30 0.88 7.58 -14.80
CA ALA A 30 1.65 8.10 -13.66
C ALA A 30 0.79 8.96 -12.72
N ARG A 31 -0.13 9.76 -13.25
CA ARG A 31 -1.10 10.51 -12.42
C ARG A 31 -2.02 9.58 -11.64
N ILE A 32 -2.57 8.55 -12.29
CA ILE A 32 -3.44 7.57 -11.62
C ILE A 32 -2.68 6.85 -10.50
N ARG A 33 -1.45 6.41 -10.73
CA ARG A 33 -0.62 5.80 -9.69
C ARG A 33 -0.45 6.70 -8.47
N ILE A 34 -0.21 7.99 -8.68
CA ILE A 34 -0.02 8.95 -7.59
C ILE A 34 -1.36 9.25 -6.88
N GLN A 35 -2.45 9.39 -7.65
CA GLN A 35 -3.72 9.85 -7.08
C GLN A 35 -4.55 8.71 -6.49
N GLU A 36 -4.57 7.54 -7.11
CA GLU A 36 -5.53 6.49 -6.81
C GLU A 36 -4.91 5.25 -6.15
N ILE A 37 -3.60 5.04 -6.26
CA ILE A 37 -2.99 3.77 -5.87
C ILE A 37 -1.95 3.96 -4.77
N GLY A 38 -2.14 3.26 -3.66
CA GLY A 38 -1.13 3.06 -2.63
C GLY A 38 -0.42 1.74 -2.84
N PHE A 39 0.90 1.76 -3.01
CA PHE A 39 1.70 0.54 -3.18
C PHE A 39 2.38 0.14 -1.89
N ILE A 40 2.20 -1.11 -1.49
CA ILE A 40 2.98 -1.80 -0.46
C ILE A 40 3.71 -2.92 -1.19
N LEU A 41 5.01 -2.77 -1.37
CA LEU A 41 5.83 -3.71 -2.11
C LEU A 41 6.69 -4.53 -1.16
N GLN A 42 7.10 -5.71 -1.58
CA GLN A 42 8.02 -6.56 -0.83
C GLN A 42 9.34 -5.83 -0.51
N SER A 43 9.86 -5.02 -1.45
CA SER A 43 10.94 -4.07 -1.18
C SER A 43 10.34 -2.74 -0.71
N THR A 44 10.78 -2.22 0.43
CA THR A 44 10.18 -1.06 1.09
C THR A 44 10.30 0.26 0.33
N ASN A 45 11.21 0.33 -0.65
CA ASN A 45 11.46 1.50 -1.52
C ASN A 45 11.48 2.86 -0.78
N LEU A 46 12.18 2.89 0.36
CA LEU A 46 12.42 4.12 1.09
C LEU A 46 13.61 4.87 0.47
N VAL A 47 13.50 6.18 0.39
CA VAL A 47 14.59 7.05 -0.07
C VAL A 47 15.66 7.06 1.03
N PRO A 48 16.89 6.59 0.78
CA PRO A 48 17.86 6.27 1.83
C PRO A 48 18.39 7.48 2.61
N PHE A 49 18.36 8.65 2.01
CA PHE A 49 18.85 9.92 2.60
C PHE A 49 17.74 10.82 3.15
N LEU A 50 16.49 10.33 3.20
CA LEU A 50 15.35 11.02 3.82
C LEU A 50 14.96 10.32 5.11
N THR A 51 14.76 11.08 6.19
CA THR A 51 14.18 10.56 7.43
C THR A 51 12.75 10.04 7.19
N VAL A 52 12.23 9.24 8.10
CA VAL A 52 10.85 8.75 8.03
C VAL A 52 9.88 9.92 7.77
N LYS A 53 9.96 10.98 8.56
CA LYS A 53 9.12 12.19 8.39
C LYS A 53 9.28 12.84 7.02
N GLN A 54 10.49 12.92 6.50
CA GLN A 54 10.78 13.51 5.19
C GLN A 54 10.21 12.68 4.03
N GLN A 55 10.07 11.33 4.19
CA GLN A 55 9.38 10.50 3.21
C GLN A 55 7.93 10.99 3.00
N PHE A 56 7.21 11.28 4.07
CA PHE A 56 5.82 11.77 4.00
C PHE A 56 5.73 13.19 3.46
N GLN A 57 6.67 14.06 3.85
CA GLN A 57 6.76 15.41 3.31
C GLN A 57 6.98 15.42 1.79
N LEU A 58 7.78 14.48 1.29
CA LEU A 58 7.99 14.31 -0.15
C LEU A 58 6.68 13.93 -0.85
N LEU A 59 5.91 12.97 -0.32
CA LEU A 59 4.63 12.56 -0.89
C LEU A 59 3.64 13.72 -0.96
N LYS A 60 3.56 14.54 0.10
CA LYS A 60 2.68 15.73 0.16
C LYS A 60 2.97 16.76 -0.93
N LYS A 61 4.20 16.82 -1.47
CA LYS A 61 4.53 17.71 -2.61
C LYS A 61 3.83 17.29 -3.90
N TYR A 62 3.62 15.98 -4.09
CA TYR A 62 3.04 15.43 -5.32
C TYR A 62 1.54 15.16 -5.22
N LYS A 63 1.01 14.98 -4.01
CA LYS A 63 -0.41 14.77 -3.76
C LYS A 63 -0.88 15.67 -2.61
N LYS A 64 -1.90 16.49 -2.89
CA LYS A 64 -2.47 17.41 -1.89
C LYS A 64 -3.47 16.73 -0.97
N ASP A 65 -4.24 15.78 -1.52
CA ASP A 65 -5.20 14.96 -0.78
C ASP A 65 -4.47 13.80 -0.08
N VAL A 66 -3.93 14.10 1.09
CA VAL A 66 -3.28 13.16 1.99
C VAL A 66 -3.95 13.21 3.36
N LEU A 67 -3.69 12.24 4.21
CA LEU A 67 -4.19 12.26 5.59
C LEU A 67 -3.87 13.60 6.27
N ASN A 68 -4.84 14.11 7.03
CA ASN A 68 -4.62 15.29 7.84
C ASN A 68 -3.62 15.03 8.99
N LYS A 69 -3.29 16.06 9.76
CA LYS A 69 -2.25 15.99 10.79
C LYS A 69 -2.57 15.00 11.90
N ASP A 70 -3.84 14.91 12.30
CA ASP A 70 -4.25 14.04 13.40
C ASP A 70 -4.33 12.59 12.93
N GLU A 71 -4.92 12.33 11.75
CA GLU A 71 -4.91 11.02 11.10
C GLU A 71 -3.49 10.49 10.84
N TYR A 72 -2.57 11.37 10.44
CA TYR A 72 -1.16 11.01 10.25
C TYR A 72 -0.52 10.56 11.56
N LYS A 73 -0.74 11.30 12.66
CA LYS A 73 -0.21 10.94 13.97
C LYS A 73 -0.78 9.62 14.47
N ASP A 74 -2.10 9.44 14.31
CA ASP A 74 -2.78 8.20 14.69
C ASP A 74 -2.24 7.01 13.90
N LEU A 75 -2.02 7.16 12.61
CA LEU A 75 -1.43 6.13 11.76
C LEU A 75 -0.01 5.75 12.23
N LEU A 76 0.83 6.73 12.52
CA LEU A 76 2.18 6.47 13.03
C LEU A 76 2.15 5.77 14.39
N ASN A 77 1.26 6.18 15.27
CA ASN A 77 1.09 5.55 16.58
C ASN A 77 0.64 4.09 16.45
N GLN A 78 -0.38 3.83 15.64
CA GLN A 78 -0.89 2.47 15.38
C GLN A 78 0.18 1.53 14.80
N LEU A 79 1.10 2.07 13.99
CA LEU A 79 2.21 1.32 13.38
C LEU A 79 3.49 1.33 14.24
N GLY A 80 3.50 1.96 15.41
CA GLY A 80 4.67 2.04 16.29
C GLY A 80 5.84 2.79 15.66
N LEU A 81 5.57 3.89 14.94
CA LEU A 81 6.55 4.67 14.17
C LEU A 81 6.85 6.05 14.78
N THR A 82 6.13 6.47 15.80
CA THR A 82 6.23 7.82 16.38
C THR A 82 7.66 8.16 16.80
N GLU A 83 8.33 7.24 17.50
CA GLU A 83 9.68 7.47 18.03
C GLU A 83 10.77 7.50 16.96
N ILE A 84 10.49 6.98 15.76
CA ILE A 84 11.48 6.89 14.69
C ILE A 84 11.29 7.90 13.57
N GLU A 85 10.39 8.87 13.73
CA GLU A 85 10.08 9.87 12.67
C GLU A 85 11.33 10.60 12.13
N ASN A 86 12.30 10.84 12.99
CA ASN A 86 13.52 11.58 12.64
C ASN A 86 14.69 10.66 12.23
N GLN A 87 14.52 9.34 12.21
CA GLN A 87 15.56 8.39 11.85
C GLN A 87 15.61 8.17 10.32
N LEU A 88 16.81 7.87 9.84
CA LEU A 88 17.04 7.44 8.45
C LEU A 88 16.67 5.97 8.27
N PRO A 89 16.39 5.52 7.03
CA PRO A 89 16.16 4.10 6.75
C PRO A 89 17.32 3.18 7.19
N SER A 90 18.56 3.66 7.22
CA SER A 90 19.72 2.90 7.69
C SER A 90 19.71 2.65 9.21
N GLU A 91 18.96 3.44 9.96
CA GLU A 91 18.94 3.41 11.44
C GLU A 91 17.77 2.60 12.00
N ILE A 92 16.87 2.11 11.15
CA ILE A 92 15.67 1.38 11.55
C ILE A 92 15.68 -0.07 11.05
N SER A 93 14.99 -0.96 11.78
CA SER A 93 14.90 -2.38 11.46
C SER A 93 14.13 -2.67 10.17
N GLY A 94 14.28 -3.89 9.63
CA GLY A 94 13.52 -4.34 8.45
C GLY A 94 12.00 -4.25 8.64
N GLY A 95 11.50 -4.70 9.78
CA GLY A 95 10.08 -4.60 10.13
C GLY A 95 9.61 -3.15 10.28
N GLN A 96 10.43 -2.26 10.84
CA GLN A 96 10.11 -0.83 10.88
C GLN A 96 10.06 -0.21 9.47
N LYS A 97 11.01 -0.57 8.58
CA LYS A 97 10.97 -0.13 7.17
C LYS A 97 9.68 -0.57 6.48
N GLN A 98 9.26 -1.81 6.70
CA GLN A 98 8.01 -2.33 6.14
C GLN A 98 6.80 -1.55 6.66
N ARG A 99 6.72 -1.29 7.97
CA ARG A 99 5.64 -0.47 8.54
C ARG A 99 5.65 0.98 8.01
N VAL A 100 6.84 1.58 7.79
CA VAL A 100 6.94 2.89 7.13
C VAL A 100 6.41 2.83 5.69
N ALA A 101 6.72 1.78 4.92
CA ALA A 101 6.19 1.61 3.56
C ALA A 101 4.66 1.48 3.55
N ILE A 102 4.09 0.75 4.51
CA ILE A 102 2.64 0.63 4.71
C ILE A 102 2.03 1.99 5.06
N ALA A 103 2.63 2.69 6.02
CA ALA A 103 2.18 4.03 6.41
C ALA A 103 2.18 5.01 5.21
N LYS A 104 3.22 4.97 4.38
CA LYS A 104 3.32 5.79 3.15
C LYS A 104 2.19 5.51 2.16
N ALA A 105 1.86 4.23 1.95
CA ALA A 105 0.77 3.83 1.06
C ALA A 105 -0.58 4.36 1.56
N ILE A 106 -0.86 4.26 2.86
CA ILE A 106 -2.10 4.73 3.48
C ILE A 106 -2.15 6.26 3.54
N TYR A 107 -1.02 6.92 3.86
CA TYR A 107 -0.92 8.37 4.00
C TYR A 107 -1.38 9.14 2.77
N THR A 108 -1.14 8.60 1.58
CA THR A 108 -1.57 9.20 0.32
C THR A 108 -3.08 9.14 0.10
N ASN A 109 -3.86 8.63 1.05
CA ASN A 109 -5.32 8.52 0.96
C ASN A 109 -5.80 7.94 -0.40
N PRO A 110 -5.27 6.78 -0.84
CA PRO A 110 -5.60 6.20 -2.14
C PRO A 110 -6.99 5.58 -2.15
N SER A 111 -7.59 5.39 -3.34
CA SER A 111 -8.81 4.61 -3.52
C SER A 111 -8.53 3.10 -3.45
N ILE A 112 -7.33 2.71 -3.92
CA ILE A 112 -6.91 1.31 -4.00
C ILE A 112 -5.55 1.15 -3.34
N ILE A 113 -5.41 0.13 -2.49
CA ILE A 113 -4.14 -0.31 -1.93
C ILE A 113 -3.77 -1.64 -2.60
N LEU A 114 -2.58 -1.70 -3.18
CA LEU A 114 -2.02 -2.91 -3.75
C LEU A 114 -0.84 -3.35 -2.89
N ALA A 115 -0.96 -4.50 -2.25
CA ALA A 115 0.01 -5.03 -1.32
C ALA A 115 0.59 -6.36 -1.84
N ASP A 116 1.90 -6.39 -1.97
CA ASP A 116 2.68 -7.57 -2.34
C ASP A 116 3.50 -8.02 -1.14
N GLU A 117 3.13 -9.15 -0.54
CA GLU A 117 3.72 -9.71 0.68
C GLU A 117 3.87 -8.66 1.81
N PRO A 118 2.80 -7.95 2.21
CA PRO A 118 2.91 -6.78 3.09
C PRO A 118 3.45 -7.11 4.48
N THR A 119 3.42 -8.36 4.90
CA THR A 119 3.81 -8.81 6.25
C THR A 119 5.05 -9.69 6.29
N ALA A 120 5.70 -9.96 5.15
CA ALA A 120 6.82 -10.92 5.05
C ALA A 120 8.01 -10.63 5.97
N SER A 121 8.25 -9.35 6.33
CA SER A 121 9.35 -8.92 7.22
C SER A 121 8.89 -8.63 8.65
N LEU A 122 7.67 -9.04 9.03
CA LEU A 122 7.07 -8.76 10.33
C LEU A 122 6.92 -10.05 11.15
N ASP A 123 7.04 -9.93 12.47
CA ASP A 123 6.59 -10.97 13.39
C ASP A 123 5.05 -11.08 13.37
N THR A 124 4.52 -12.13 13.98
CA THR A 124 3.09 -12.44 13.94
C THR A 124 2.23 -11.30 14.48
N ASP A 125 2.61 -10.68 15.60
CA ASP A 125 1.80 -9.64 16.25
C ASP A 125 1.74 -8.37 15.37
N ASN A 126 2.89 -7.95 14.84
CA ASN A 126 2.97 -6.83 13.92
C ASN A 126 2.25 -7.12 12.59
N ALA A 127 2.33 -8.36 12.08
CA ALA A 127 1.60 -8.76 10.88
C ALA A 127 0.09 -8.63 11.07
N MET A 128 -0.44 -9.14 12.20
CA MET A 128 -1.86 -9.04 12.52
C MET A 128 -2.31 -7.59 12.75
N ALA A 129 -1.48 -6.75 13.40
CA ALA A 129 -1.77 -5.33 13.57
C ALA A 129 -1.87 -4.60 12.23
N VAL A 130 -0.95 -4.87 11.31
CA VAL A 130 -0.97 -4.31 9.94
C VAL A 130 -2.25 -4.74 9.20
N MET A 131 -2.62 -6.01 9.26
CA MET A 131 -3.81 -6.50 8.59
C MET A 131 -5.10 -5.84 9.12
N LYS A 132 -5.22 -5.63 10.44
CA LYS A 132 -6.34 -4.88 11.03
C LYS A 132 -6.40 -3.43 10.51
N ILE A 133 -5.24 -2.78 10.35
CA ILE A 133 -5.18 -1.43 9.79
C ILE A 133 -5.66 -1.43 8.33
N LEU A 134 -5.22 -2.39 7.51
CA LEU A 134 -5.66 -2.51 6.11
C LEU A 134 -7.16 -2.83 6.02
N GLU A 135 -7.67 -3.74 6.84
CA GLU A 135 -9.09 -4.04 6.97
C GLU A 135 -9.91 -2.78 7.34
N HIS A 136 -9.42 -1.98 8.30
CA HIS A 136 -10.05 -0.72 8.66
C HIS A 136 -10.12 0.26 7.49
N GLN A 137 -9.06 0.34 6.64
CA GLN A 137 -9.09 1.18 5.44
C GLN A 137 -10.21 0.75 4.47
N THR A 138 -10.43 -0.56 4.30
CA THR A 138 -11.48 -1.06 3.40
C THR A 138 -12.87 -0.81 4.00
N LYS A 139 -13.12 -1.22 5.25
CA LYS A 139 -14.44 -1.21 5.87
C LYS A 139 -14.92 0.17 6.29
N GLN A 140 -14.05 1.00 6.86
CA GLN A 140 -14.44 2.31 7.41
C GLN A 140 -14.18 3.47 6.46
N ARG A 141 -13.25 3.32 5.51
CA ARG A 141 -12.88 4.38 4.56
C ARG A 141 -13.29 4.09 3.12
N ASN A 142 -14.05 3.01 2.90
CA ASN A 142 -14.54 2.60 1.58
C ASN A 142 -13.44 2.50 0.53
N LYS A 143 -12.29 1.91 0.93
CA LYS A 143 -11.15 1.66 0.04
C LYS A 143 -11.18 0.23 -0.47
N THR A 144 -10.50 -0.03 -1.58
CA THR A 144 -10.22 -1.40 -2.03
C THR A 144 -8.79 -1.78 -1.64
N CYS A 145 -8.60 -2.95 -1.07
CA CYS A 145 -7.27 -3.50 -0.79
C CYS A 145 -7.11 -4.84 -1.49
N ILE A 146 -6.10 -4.97 -2.35
CA ILE A 146 -5.74 -6.23 -3.01
C ILE A 146 -4.39 -6.67 -2.44
N ILE A 147 -4.38 -7.85 -1.82
CA ILE A 147 -3.19 -8.41 -1.18
C ILE A 147 -2.78 -9.67 -1.92
N VAL A 148 -1.52 -9.76 -2.28
CA VAL A 148 -0.87 -10.98 -2.76
C VAL A 148 -0.01 -11.51 -1.62
N THR A 149 -0.25 -12.74 -1.22
CA THR A 149 0.51 -13.39 -0.14
C THR A 149 0.44 -14.91 -0.24
N HIS A 150 1.41 -15.59 0.34
CA HIS A 150 1.39 -17.02 0.57
C HIS A 150 1.02 -17.39 2.02
N ASP A 151 0.74 -16.40 2.87
CA ASP A 151 0.34 -16.63 4.27
C ASP A 151 -1.18 -16.74 4.38
N GLU A 152 -1.69 -17.97 4.43
CA GLU A 152 -3.11 -18.26 4.54
C GLU A 152 -3.77 -17.72 5.81
N ARG A 153 -2.99 -17.45 6.88
CA ARG A 153 -3.52 -16.84 8.11
C ARG A 153 -4.11 -15.45 7.89
N LEU A 154 -3.70 -14.76 6.82
CA LEU A 154 -4.17 -13.42 6.50
C LEU A 154 -5.54 -13.43 5.84
N THR A 155 -6.01 -14.56 5.32
CA THR A 155 -7.31 -14.66 4.62
C THR A 155 -8.50 -14.30 5.50
N GLN A 156 -8.40 -14.50 6.80
CA GLN A 156 -9.44 -14.12 7.78
C GLN A 156 -9.77 -12.61 7.79
N PHE A 157 -8.91 -11.76 7.25
CA PHE A 157 -9.12 -10.30 7.14
C PHE A 157 -9.70 -9.89 5.78
N CYS A 158 -9.90 -10.84 4.86
CA CYS A 158 -10.31 -10.58 3.49
C CYS A 158 -11.79 -10.90 3.28
N ASP A 159 -12.49 -10.06 2.51
CA ASP A 159 -13.88 -10.32 2.13
C ASP A 159 -13.98 -11.37 1.03
N LYS A 160 -12.92 -11.50 0.20
CA LYS A 160 -12.81 -12.47 -0.88
C LYS A 160 -11.39 -13.02 -0.97
N VAL A 161 -11.28 -14.31 -1.25
CA VAL A 161 -10.01 -15.00 -1.43
C VAL A 161 -9.98 -15.64 -2.82
N TYR A 162 -8.87 -15.48 -3.51
CA TYR A 162 -8.65 -16.05 -4.83
C TYR A 162 -7.34 -16.85 -4.82
N HIS A 163 -7.36 -18.01 -5.43
CA HIS A 163 -6.15 -18.80 -5.71
C HIS A 163 -5.68 -18.58 -7.13
N MET A 164 -4.38 -18.28 -7.28
CA MET A 164 -3.70 -18.20 -8.56
C MET A 164 -2.97 -19.51 -8.82
N GLN A 165 -3.37 -20.24 -9.86
CA GLN A 165 -2.69 -21.46 -10.29
C GLN A 165 -2.55 -21.45 -11.81
N ASP A 166 -1.32 -21.66 -12.31
CA ASP A 166 -1.00 -21.71 -13.75
C ASP A 166 -1.57 -20.54 -14.56
N GLY A 167 -1.54 -19.34 -13.98
CA GLY A 167 -2.04 -18.13 -14.62
C GLY A 167 -3.56 -17.96 -14.58
N VAL A 168 -4.29 -18.86 -13.94
CA VAL A 168 -5.75 -18.80 -13.78
C VAL A 168 -6.11 -18.42 -12.34
N LEU A 169 -6.99 -17.44 -12.21
CA LEU A 169 -7.52 -16.97 -10.92
C LEU A 169 -8.86 -17.66 -10.64
N LYS A 170 -9.00 -18.30 -9.48
CA LYS A 170 -10.23 -18.96 -9.03
C LYS A 170 -10.65 -18.40 -7.69
N GLU A 171 -11.92 -18.05 -7.53
CA GLU A 171 -12.51 -17.65 -6.23
C GLU A 171 -12.67 -18.90 -5.36
N GLN A 172 -12.32 -18.78 -4.09
CA GLN A 172 -12.44 -19.86 -3.10
C GLN A 172 -13.83 -19.88 -2.49
#